data_388b5093979d2d8f3c526198e549e8b6
#
_entry.id   388b5093979d2d8f3c526198e549e8b6
#
_cell.length_a   1.000
_cell.length_b   1.000
_cell.length_c   1.000
_cell.angle_alpha   90.00
_cell.angle_beta   90.00
_cell.angle_gamma   90.00
#
_symmetry.space_group_name_H-M   'P 1'
#
loop_
_entity.id
_entity.type
_entity.pdbx_description
1 polymer ?
#
loop_
_entity_poly.entity_id
_entity_poly.type
_entity_poly.pdbx_seq_one_letter_code
_entity_poly.pdbx_strand_id
1 'polypeptide(L)'
;MADGSVAERAAAPAGGRASGSASHARPRGRARGRGRGRGSLANDGAVDTKAGTSANTAGGAKAKPRDAFFDNAKYLAIVLVAMGHSWEPLRDGSRSAAALYITVYAFHMPAFIIISGYFSRSFDMRKDRLQRLITGVAVPYILFEVAYTFFKRWADDDPHYPISLTDPWYLTWFLLALFIWRLTTPLWKIVRWPVPLALTIAVLASISPDIGDDLDLQRVLQFLPFFVIGLSLKPEHFKLVRRKKARIVSVPVFAGALVFAYWAAPRMNAAWFYHRDAAQELAAPWWSGAVMTLAMFGCSLVLVACFFAWIPGRTMWCTALGAGTLYGYLLHGFLAKGSRFWNWYDVHWIHTPWGAVLLTLAAGTIVTLLCTPPVQRMFRWAMEPKMTWAFKKDPVGMARERT
;
A
#
# COMPACT_ATOMS: atom_id res chain seq x y z
N MET A 1 8.73 46.75 38.41
CA MET A 1 8.06 48.04 38.16
C MET A 1 7.08 47.80 37.06
N ALA A 2 5.90 47.49 37.46
CA ALA A 2 4.67 48.31 37.42
C ALA A 2 4.02 48.16 36.04
N ASP A 3 2.96 47.49 35.83
CA ASP A 3 1.61 47.45 36.41
C ASP A 3 0.59 48.15 35.50
N GLY A 4 -0.61 47.59 35.39
CA GLY A 4 -1.79 48.20 34.81
C GLY A 4 -2.43 47.37 33.70
N SER A 5 -3.25 46.35 33.87
CA SER A 5 -4.59 46.15 34.50
C SER A 5 -5.76 46.79 33.75
N VAL A 6 -6.75 45.94 33.41
CA VAL A 6 -8.22 46.02 33.62
C VAL A 6 -9.02 46.85 32.61
N ALA A 7 -10.09 46.42 32.00
CA ALA A 7 -11.41 45.90 32.32
C ALA A 7 -12.20 45.79 31.01
N GLU A 8 -12.92 44.74 30.73
CA GLU A 8 -14.30 44.36 31.12
C GLU A 8 -15.41 45.32 30.72
N ARG A 9 -16.38 44.81 29.93
CA ARG A 9 -17.86 44.89 29.97
C ARG A 9 -18.42 44.55 28.59
N ALA A 10 -19.09 43.47 28.35
CA ALA A 10 -20.45 43.06 28.74
C ALA A 10 -21.56 44.00 28.25
N ALA A 11 -22.41 43.49 27.33
CA ALA A 11 -23.89 43.47 27.43
C ALA A 11 -24.55 43.10 26.09
N ALA A 12 -25.32 42.04 26.08
CA ALA A 12 -26.52 41.84 25.27
C ALA A 12 -27.64 42.65 25.94
N PRO A 13 -28.87 42.78 25.41
CA PRO A 13 -29.73 41.74 24.86
C PRO A 13 -30.83 42.14 23.82
N ALA A 14 -31.57 41.14 23.36
CA ALA A 14 -33.01 41.01 23.02
C ALA A 14 -33.58 41.87 21.88
N GLY A 15 -34.43 41.39 21.01
CA GLY A 15 -35.63 40.63 21.09
C GLY A 15 -36.47 40.78 19.84
N GLY A 16 -37.47 39.92 19.66
CA GLY A 16 -38.70 40.17 18.86
C GLY A 16 -38.90 39.19 17.69
N ARG A 17 -39.53 38.06 17.88
CA ARG A 17 -40.93 37.64 17.67
C ARG A 17 -41.69 38.25 16.46
N ALA A 18 -42.14 37.35 15.55
CA ALA A 18 -43.52 36.92 15.25
C ALA A 18 -43.59 36.29 13.87
N SER A 19 -43.97 35.06 13.65
CA SER A 19 -45.33 34.46 13.57
C SER A 19 -46.03 34.69 12.20
N GLY A 20 -46.48 33.58 11.59
CA GLY A 20 -47.43 33.50 10.49
C GLY A 20 -47.18 32.26 9.63
N SER A 21 -47.70 31.14 9.81
CA SER A 21 -48.95 30.39 9.67
C SER A 21 -49.64 30.57 8.33
N ALA A 22 -49.85 29.47 7.65
CA ALA A 22 -50.99 28.93 6.89
C ALA A 22 -50.51 28.18 5.64
N SER A 23 -50.63 26.87 5.47
CA SER A 23 -51.83 26.04 5.34
C SER A 23 -52.35 25.99 3.87
N HIS A 24 -52.70 24.78 3.49
CA HIS A 24 -53.51 24.30 2.34
C HIS A 24 -52.70 23.83 1.12
N ALA A 25 -52.98 22.74 0.43
CA ALA A 25 -53.93 21.62 0.53
C ALA A 25 -53.60 20.68 -0.64
N ARG A 26 -53.79 19.40 -0.46
CA ARG A 26 -53.86 18.42 -1.57
C ARG A 26 -55.13 18.59 -2.38
N PRO A 27 -55.21 18.11 -3.64
CA PRO A 27 -56.11 16.97 -3.81
C PRO A 27 -55.60 15.82 -4.74
N ARG A 28 -56.38 14.75 -4.60
CA ARG A 28 -56.34 13.44 -5.27
C ARG A 28 -57.00 13.46 -6.67
N GLY A 29 -56.64 12.46 -7.51
CA GLY A 29 -57.46 11.96 -8.63
C GLY A 29 -56.69 10.83 -9.30
N ARG A 30 -57.00 9.59 -9.21
CA ARG A 30 -58.01 8.64 -9.68
C ARG A 30 -58.22 8.64 -11.21
N ALA A 31 -57.87 7.53 -11.91
CA ALA A 31 -58.75 6.52 -12.56
C ALA A 31 -57.94 5.73 -13.61
N ARG A 32 -57.86 4.43 -13.54
CA ARG A 32 -58.68 3.39 -14.21
C ARG A 32 -58.51 3.31 -15.74
N GLY A 33 -58.06 2.15 -16.24
CA GLY A 33 -58.24 1.66 -17.59
C GLY A 33 -57.94 0.18 -17.70
N ARG A 34 -58.99 -0.61 -17.81
CA ARG A 34 -59.02 -2.06 -18.07
C ARG A 34 -58.82 -2.33 -19.55
N GLY A 35 -58.19 -3.44 -19.91
CA GLY A 35 -58.26 -4.03 -21.24
C GLY A 35 -57.98 -5.54 -21.17
N ARG A 36 -59.04 -6.31 -21.40
CA ARG A 36 -59.14 -7.77 -21.53
C ARG A 36 -58.78 -8.21 -22.94
N GLY A 37 -58.29 -9.43 -23.09
CA GLY A 37 -58.28 -10.24 -24.32
C GLY A 37 -57.60 -11.57 -24.07
N ARG A 38 -58.24 -12.46 -24.06
CA ARG A 38 -58.76 -13.83 -24.20
C ARG A 38 -58.19 -14.57 -25.41
N GLY A 39 -57.91 -15.87 -25.20
CA GLY A 39 -57.96 -16.97 -26.16
C GLY A 39 -56.73 -17.82 -26.05
N SER A 40 -56.74 -19.03 -25.66
CA SER A 40 -57.57 -20.25 -25.82
C SER A 40 -56.71 -21.38 -26.45
N LEU A 41 -56.68 -22.52 -25.70
CA LEU A 41 -56.69 -23.94 -26.05
C LEU A 41 -55.40 -24.59 -26.54
N ALA A 42 -54.83 -25.48 -25.71
CA ALA A 42 -55.03 -26.94 -25.57
C ALA A 42 -54.17 -27.75 -26.57
N ASN A 43 -53.34 -28.60 -26.12
CA ASN A 43 -53.59 -30.04 -26.03
C ASN A 43 -52.39 -30.86 -25.45
N ASP A 44 -52.72 -31.72 -24.55
CA ASP A 44 -52.30 -33.07 -24.22
C ASP A 44 -50.89 -33.58 -24.51
N GLY A 45 -50.32 -34.19 -23.47
CA GLY A 45 -49.79 -35.50 -23.62
C GLY A 45 -48.52 -35.84 -22.82
N ALA A 46 -48.71 -36.76 -21.86
CA ALA A 46 -47.75 -37.71 -21.36
C ALA A 46 -46.87 -37.37 -20.13
N VAL A 47 -47.27 -38.02 -19.08
CA VAL A 47 -46.62 -38.40 -17.84
C VAL A 47 -45.23 -39.04 -18.11
N ASP A 48 -44.20 -38.52 -17.47
CA ASP A 48 -43.13 -39.40 -17.01
C ASP A 48 -42.52 -38.92 -15.70
N THR A 49 -42.69 -39.71 -14.67
CA THR A 49 -42.18 -39.63 -13.32
C THR A 49 -40.69 -39.95 -13.30
N LYS A 50 -39.84 -38.96 -13.02
CA LYS A 50 -38.54 -39.23 -12.40
C LYS A 50 -38.27 -38.23 -11.29
N ALA A 51 -38.27 -38.77 -10.07
CA ALA A 51 -37.79 -38.14 -8.87
C ALA A 51 -36.33 -37.71 -9.06
N GLY A 52 -36.13 -36.39 -9.17
CA GLY A 52 -34.82 -35.75 -9.17
C GLY A 52 -34.69 -34.92 -7.90
N THR A 53 -33.88 -35.41 -6.98
CA THR A 53 -33.46 -34.82 -5.72
C THR A 53 -33.00 -33.37 -5.96
N SER A 54 -33.76 -32.41 -5.50
CA SER A 54 -33.34 -31.00 -5.46
C SER A 54 -32.21 -30.87 -4.43
N ALA A 55 -30.97 -30.94 -4.89
CA ALA A 55 -29.84 -30.50 -4.12
C ALA A 55 -29.93 -28.98 -4.02
N ASN A 56 -30.30 -28.52 -2.85
CA ASN A 56 -30.34 -27.10 -2.43
C ASN A 56 -28.91 -26.59 -2.37
N THR A 57 -28.38 -26.12 -3.49
CA THR A 57 -27.09 -25.41 -3.55
C THR A 57 -27.26 -24.07 -2.88
N ALA A 58 -26.91 -24.03 -1.60
CA ALA A 58 -26.68 -22.80 -0.88
C ALA A 58 -25.78 -21.89 -1.72
N GLY A 59 -26.35 -20.77 -2.18
CA GLY A 59 -25.67 -19.76 -2.99
C GLY A 59 -24.47 -19.15 -2.27
N GLY A 60 -23.32 -19.82 -2.39
CA GLY A 60 -22.05 -19.23 -2.02
C GLY A 60 -21.84 -17.97 -2.86
N ALA A 61 -21.82 -16.81 -2.24
CA ALA A 61 -21.50 -15.54 -2.89
C ALA A 61 -20.18 -15.72 -3.65
N LYS A 62 -20.22 -15.79 -4.99
CA LYS A 62 -19.04 -15.87 -5.85
C LYS A 62 -18.11 -14.75 -5.48
N ALA A 63 -16.91 -15.09 -4.98
CA ALA A 63 -15.87 -14.10 -4.69
C ALA A 63 -15.66 -13.22 -5.92
N LYS A 64 -15.72 -11.89 -5.72
CA LYS A 64 -15.53 -10.93 -6.81
C LYS A 64 -14.23 -11.24 -7.53
N PRO A 65 -14.21 -11.37 -8.86
CA PRO A 65 -12.99 -11.68 -9.61
C PRO A 65 -11.88 -10.70 -9.24
N ARG A 66 -10.68 -11.20 -8.98
CA ARG A 66 -9.50 -10.38 -8.71
C ARG A 66 -9.18 -9.57 -9.97
N ASP A 67 -8.85 -8.30 -9.79
CA ASP A 67 -8.43 -7.45 -10.91
C ASP A 67 -6.95 -7.74 -11.23
N ALA A 68 -6.72 -8.36 -12.39
CA ALA A 68 -5.39 -8.73 -12.87
C ALA A 68 -4.40 -7.56 -12.92
N PHE A 69 -4.88 -6.34 -13.14
CA PHE A 69 -4.03 -5.15 -13.13
C PHE A 69 -3.28 -4.98 -11.80
N PHE A 70 -3.99 -5.06 -10.68
CA PHE A 70 -3.36 -4.85 -9.38
C PHE A 70 -2.43 -6.01 -8.98
N ASP A 71 -2.77 -7.25 -9.35
CA ASP A 71 -1.90 -8.38 -9.09
C ASP A 71 -0.62 -8.30 -9.94
N ASN A 72 -0.73 -7.92 -11.20
CA ASN A 72 0.42 -7.65 -12.07
C ASN A 72 1.27 -6.48 -11.55
N ALA A 73 0.63 -5.39 -11.09
CA ALA A 73 1.34 -4.22 -10.56
C ALA A 73 2.16 -4.58 -9.31
N LYS A 74 1.56 -5.30 -8.37
CA LYS A 74 2.26 -5.77 -7.15
C LYS A 74 3.42 -6.69 -7.50
N TYR A 75 3.22 -7.64 -8.41
CA TYR A 75 4.27 -8.56 -8.84
C TYR A 75 5.44 -7.82 -9.49
N LEU A 76 5.18 -6.95 -10.46
CA LEU A 76 6.26 -6.20 -11.11
C LEU A 76 6.97 -5.25 -10.14
N ALA A 77 6.24 -4.65 -9.21
CA ALA A 77 6.85 -3.79 -8.21
C ALA A 77 7.76 -4.57 -7.25
N ILE A 78 7.37 -5.79 -6.80
CA ILE A 78 8.26 -6.59 -5.92
C ILE A 78 9.51 -7.10 -6.66
N VAL A 79 9.41 -7.39 -7.96
CA VAL A 79 10.57 -7.70 -8.78
C VAL A 79 11.55 -6.53 -8.81
N LEU A 80 11.05 -5.29 -9.02
CA LEU A 80 11.87 -4.09 -8.97
C LEU A 80 12.48 -3.83 -7.59
N VAL A 81 11.76 -4.14 -6.51
CA VAL A 81 12.31 -4.07 -5.14
C VAL A 81 13.52 -4.98 -4.98
N ALA A 82 13.39 -6.25 -5.35
CA ALA A 82 14.49 -7.21 -5.22
C ALA A 82 15.71 -6.83 -6.09
N MET A 83 15.46 -6.38 -7.33
CA MET A 83 16.51 -5.84 -8.20
C MET A 83 17.18 -4.61 -7.56
N GLY A 84 16.40 -3.67 -7.03
CA GLY A 84 16.92 -2.49 -6.33
C GLY A 84 17.83 -2.85 -5.17
N HIS A 85 17.43 -3.81 -4.34
CA HIS A 85 18.28 -4.27 -3.23
C HIS A 85 19.55 -4.99 -3.69
N SER A 86 19.54 -5.64 -4.85
CA SER A 86 20.75 -6.23 -5.43
C SER A 86 21.75 -5.20 -5.99
N TRP A 87 21.27 -4.03 -6.40
CA TRP A 87 22.13 -2.93 -6.89
C TRP A 87 22.72 -2.08 -5.76
N GLU A 88 22.13 -2.11 -4.57
CA GLU A 88 22.53 -1.25 -3.47
C GLU A 88 24.03 -1.38 -3.12
N PRO A 89 24.65 -2.59 -3.04
CA PRO A 89 26.09 -2.70 -2.84
C PRO A 89 26.96 -2.30 -4.03
N LEU A 90 26.37 -2.29 -5.26
CA LEU A 90 27.10 -1.95 -6.48
C LEU A 90 27.14 -0.43 -6.77
N ARG A 91 26.32 0.36 -6.09
CA ARG A 91 26.13 1.78 -6.42
C ARG A 91 27.37 2.64 -6.19
N ASP A 92 28.20 2.29 -5.20
CA ASP A 92 29.41 3.06 -4.85
C ASP A 92 30.52 2.85 -5.90
N GLY A 93 30.54 1.70 -6.56
CA GLY A 93 31.49 1.36 -7.65
C GLY A 93 30.93 1.59 -9.06
N SER A 94 29.62 1.83 -9.23
CA SER A 94 28.99 1.95 -10.54
C SER A 94 27.93 3.04 -10.58
N ARG A 95 28.23 4.13 -11.30
CA ARG A 95 27.29 5.22 -11.52
C ARG A 95 25.99 4.77 -12.21
N SER A 96 26.07 3.77 -13.10
CA SER A 96 24.89 3.19 -13.76
C SER A 96 24.02 2.43 -12.76
N ALA A 97 24.62 1.63 -11.87
CA ALA A 97 23.90 0.94 -10.80
C ALA A 97 23.25 1.94 -9.85
N ALA A 98 23.96 3.00 -9.46
CA ALA A 98 23.40 4.09 -8.65
C ALA A 98 22.23 4.78 -9.33
N ALA A 99 22.29 5.06 -10.64
CA ALA A 99 21.22 5.70 -11.39
C ALA A 99 19.96 4.80 -11.48
N LEU A 100 20.14 3.50 -11.75
CA LEU A 100 19.04 2.53 -11.74
C LEU A 100 18.40 2.42 -10.34
N TYR A 101 19.23 2.33 -9.32
CA TYR A 101 18.81 2.30 -7.92
C TYR A 101 17.96 3.52 -7.58
N ILE A 102 18.46 4.73 -7.78
CA ILE A 102 17.76 5.99 -7.51
C ILE A 102 16.45 6.04 -8.28
N THR A 103 16.46 5.68 -9.57
CA THR A 103 15.24 5.71 -10.40
C THR A 103 14.15 4.78 -9.84
N VAL A 104 14.51 3.56 -9.46
CA VAL A 104 13.55 2.59 -8.91
C VAL A 104 13.08 3.03 -7.52
N TYR A 105 13.99 3.48 -6.65
CA TYR A 105 13.65 3.94 -5.31
C TYR A 105 12.72 5.14 -5.30
N ALA A 106 12.79 6.00 -6.32
CA ALA A 106 11.89 7.14 -6.44
C ALA A 106 10.41 6.75 -6.59
N PHE A 107 10.06 5.53 -7.05
CA PHE A 107 8.65 5.22 -7.29
C PHE A 107 8.15 3.85 -6.79
N HIS A 108 9.03 2.86 -6.53
CA HIS A 108 8.56 1.50 -6.23
C HIS A 108 7.75 1.44 -4.93
N MET A 109 8.23 2.06 -3.84
CA MET A 109 7.47 2.13 -2.58
C MET A 109 6.22 3.02 -2.69
N PRO A 110 6.27 4.23 -3.27
CA PRO A 110 5.07 5.00 -3.58
C PRO A 110 4.01 4.21 -4.35
N ALA A 111 4.40 3.38 -5.33
CA ALA A 111 3.46 2.53 -6.07
C ALA A 111 2.77 1.50 -5.17
N PHE A 112 3.52 0.77 -4.33
CA PHE A 112 2.96 -0.16 -3.35
C PHE A 112 2.03 0.54 -2.35
N ILE A 113 2.44 1.70 -1.85
CA ILE A 113 1.69 2.45 -0.85
C ILE A 113 0.38 2.96 -1.44
N ILE A 114 0.38 3.49 -2.68
CA ILE A 114 -0.83 3.92 -3.38
C ILE A 114 -1.79 2.74 -3.59
N ILE A 115 -1.30 1.57 -4.03
CA ILE A 115 -2.12 0.35 -4.15
C ILE A 115 -2.69 -0.05 -2.79
N SER A 116 -1.89 -0.01 -1.73
CA SER A 116 -2.32 -0.35 -0.37
C SER A 116 -3.40 0.60 0.15
N GLY A 117 -3.27 1.89 -0.10
CA GLY A 117 -4.28 2.91 0.19
C GLY A 117 -5.58 2.64 -0.58
N TYR A 118 -5.47 2.35 -1.88
CA TYR A 118 -6.63 2.03 -2.71
C TYR A 118 -7.44 0.85 -2.18
N PHE A 119 -6.79 -0.24 -1.75
CA PHE A 119 -7.46 -1.38 -1.14
C PHE A 119 -7.93 -1.13 0.30
N SER A 120 -7.40 -0.12 0.96
CA SER A 120 -7.82 0.26 2.33
C SER A 120 -9.07 1.15 2.37
N ARG A 121 -9.60 1.61 1.23
CA ARG A 121 -10.79 2.48 1.15
C ARG A 121 -12.03 1.93 1.87
N SER A 122 -12.19 0.62 1.87
CA SER A 122 -13.31 -0.04 2.55
C SER A 122 -13.02 -0.34 4.02
N PHE A 123 -11.81 -0.05 4.51
CA PHE A 123 -11.46 -0.31 5.90
C PHE A 123 -12.29 0.58 6.84
N ASP A 124 -12.81 -0.04 7.89
CA ASP A 124 -13.48 0.55 9.03
C ASP A 124 -13.05 -0.22 10.29
N MET A 125 -13.42 0.27 11.47
CA MET A 125 -13.04 -0.31 12.75
C MET A 125 -13.87 -1.53 13.16
N ARG A 126 -14.61 -2.16 12.23
CA ARG A 126 -15.37 -3.37 12.53
C ARG A 126 -14.46 -4.52 12.91
N LYS A 127 -14.95 -5.37 13.82
CA LYS A 127 -14.22 -6.51 14.39
C LYS A 127 -13.57 -7.40 13.33
N ASP A 128 -14.29 -7.77 12.28
CA ASP A 128 -13.79 -8.63 11.19
C ASP A 128 -12.62 -8.00 10.43
N ARG A 129 -12.61 -6.67 10.28
CA ARG A 129 -11.56 -5.94 9.59
C ARG A 129 -10.34 -5.70 10.46
N LEU A 130 -10.56 -5.38 11.74
CA LEU A 130 -9.48 -5.30 12.72
C LEU A 130 -8.80 -6.66 12.89
N GLN A 131 -9.56 -7.73 12.99
CA GLN A 131 -9.01 -9.09 13.07
C GLN A 131 -8.12 -9.41 11.86
N ARG A 132 -8.56 -9.09 10.63
CA ARG A 132 -7.74 -9.27 9.42
C ARG A 132 -6.52 -8.37 9.38
N LEU A 133 -6.60 -7.16 9.93
CA LEU A 133 -5.45 -6.27 10.04
C LEU A 133 -4.41 -6.84 11.00
N ILE A 134 -4.85 -7.34 12.16
CA ILE A 134 -3.96 -7.96 13.14
C ILE A 134 -3.31 -9.23 12.55
N THR A 135 -4.11 -10.17 12.05
CA THR A 135 -3.59 -11.47 11.56
C THR A 135 -2.81 -11.35 10.25
N GLY A 136 -3.14 -10.40 9.38
CA GLY A 136 -2.51 -10.27 8.07
C GLY A 136 -1.43 -9.20 7.99
N VAL A 137 -1.21 -8.39 9.04
CA VAL A 137 -0.18 -7.35 9.04
C VAL A 137 0.60 -7.33 10.34
N ALA A 138 -0.06 -7.17 11.51
CA ALA A 138 0.65 -7.01 12.79
C ALA A 138 1.38 -8.30 13.19
N VAL A 139 0.74 -9.47 13.07
CA VAL A 139 1.37 -10.75 13.42
C VAL A 139 2.52 -11.09 12.47
N PRO A 140 2.39 -11.01 11.13
CA PRO A 140 3.55 -11.13 10.24
C PRO A 140 4.67 -10.13 10.57
N TYR A 141 4.35 -8.88 10.90
CA TYR A 141 5.34 -7.91 11.34
C TYR A 141 6.16 -8.44 12.52
N ILE A 142 5.50 -8.82 13.62
CA ILE A 142 6.16 -9.30 14.84
C ILE A 142 7.00 -10.54 14.54
N LEU A 143 6.44 -11.52 13.81
CA LEU A 143 7.16 -12.76 13.49
C LEU A 143 8.42 -12.51 12.65
N PHE A 144 8.33 -11.64 11.65
CA PHE A 144 9.46 -11.35 10.79
C PHE A 144 10.47 -10.40 11.44
N GLU A 145 10.05 -9.47 12.30
CA GLU A 145 10.97 -8.65 13.09
C GLU A 145 11.85 -9.52 13.98
N VAL A 146 11.22 -10.44 14.71
CA VAL A 146 11.94 -11.41 15.54
C VAL A 146 12.84 -12.32 14.69
N ALA A 147 12.32 -12.84 13.56
CA ALA A 147 13.09 -13.69 12.67
C ALA A 147 14.32 -12.97 12.07
N TYR A 148 14.17 -11.71 11.67
CA TYR A 148 15.27 -10.88 11.17
C TYR A 148 16.29 -10.54 12.26
N THR A 149 15.85 -10.29 13.48
CA THR A 149 16.75 -10.07 14.62
C THR A 149 17.63 -11.30 14.89
N PHE A 150 17.01 -12.50 14.93
CA PHE A 150 17.77 -13.73 15.09
C PHE A 150 18.67 -14.01 13.89
N PHE A 151 18.22 -13.71 12.68
CA PHE A 151 19.04 -13.85 11.48
C PHE A 151 20.26 -12.92 11.53
N LYS A 152 20.09 -11.66 11.95
CA LYS A 152 21.20 -10.72 12.11
C LYS A 152 22.19 -11.21 13.16
N ARG A 153 21.70 -11.65 14.32
CA ARG A 153 22.57 -12.20 15.37
C ARG A 153 23.45 -13.36 14.89
N TRP A 154 22.88 -14.21 14.04
CA TRP A 154 23.56 -15.38 13.51
C TRP A 154 24.46 -15.07 12.31
N ALA A 155 23.98 -14.27 11.36
CA ALA A 155 24.65 -14.09 10.08
C ALA A 155 25.66 -12.92 10.08
N ASP A 156 25.47 -11.93 10.97
CA ASP A 156 26.33 -10.74 11.13
C ASP A 156 27.24 -10.86 12.36
N ASP A 157 27.23 -12.03 13.02
CA ASP A 157 27.98 -12.31 14.26
C ASP A 157 27.79 -11.23 15.36
N ASP A 158 26.55 -10.72 15.49
CA ASP A 158 26.14 -9.71 16.48
C ASP A 158 25.15 -10.31 17.49
N PRO A 159 25.63 -11.17 18.44
CA PRO A 159 24.75 -11.92 19.35
C PRO A 159 23.96 -11.04 20.31
N HIS A 160 24.37 -9.79 20.49
CA HIS A 160 23.75 -8.82 21.42
C HIS A 160 22.80 -7.85 20.73
N TYR A 161 22.60 -7.96 19.42
CA TYR A 161 21.65 -7.09 18.72
C TYR A 161 20.27 -7.11 19.42
N PRO A 162 19.69 -5.95 19.81
CA PRO A 162 18.48 -5.90 20.61
C PRO A 162 17.26 -6.42 19.83
N ILE A 163 16.36 -7.11 20.52
CA ILE A 163 15.03 -7.39 19.99
C ILE A 163 14.15 -6.16 20.24
N SER A 164 13.82 -5.42 19.21
CA SER A 164 12.95 -4.27 19.28
C SER A 164 11.73 -4.49 18.37
N LEU A 165 10.54 -4.19 18.89
CA LEU A 165 9.31 -4.15 18.09
C LEU A 165 8.92 -2.70 17.73
N THR A 166 9.64 -1.73 18.26
CA THR A 166 9.42 -0.32 17.97
C THR A 166 10.45 0.26 17.00
N ASP A 167 11.54 -0.44 16.75
CA ASP A 167 12.54 -0.08 15.75
C ASP A 167 12.56 -1.16 14.65
N PRO A 168 11.70 -1.04 13.63
CA PRO A 168 11.54 -2.06 12.60
C PRO A 168 12.78 -2.18 11.73
N TRP A 169 13.35 -3.38 11.71
CA TRP A 169 14.58 -3.61 10.97
C TRP A 169 14.34 -3.91 9.49
N TYR A 170 15.06 -3.23 8.63
CA TYR A 170 15.16 -3.44 7.19
C TYR A 170 13.81 -3.35 6.45
N LEU A 171 13.15 -4.46 6.10
CA LEU A 171 11.92 -4.47 5.29
C LEU A 171 10.63 -4.40 6.14
N THR A 172 10.71 -4.70 7.42
CA THR A 172 9.52 -4.81 8.27
C THR A 172 8.82 -3.47 8.50
N TRP A 173 9.53 -2.35 8.33
CA TRP A 173 8.97 -1.00 8.45
C TRP A 173 7.68 -0.79 7.66
N PHE A 174 7.59 -1.39 6.45
CA PHE A 174 6.40 -1.19 5.61
C PHE A 174 5.15 -1.88 6.19
N LEU A 175 5.31 -3.01 6.89
CA LEU A 175 4.18 -3.67 7.55
C LEU A 175 3.69 -2.81 8.72
N LEU A 176 4.61 -2.27 9.51
CA LEU A 176 4.29 -1.37 10.61
C LEU A 176 3.61 -0.10 10.10
N ALA A 177 4.19 0.54 9.08
CA ALA A 177 3.59 1.69 8.43
C ALA A 177 2.18 1.39 7.89
N LEU A 178 2.00 0.26 7.20
CA LEU A 178 0.70 -0.17 6.68
C LEU A 178 -0.31 -0.42 7.80
N PHE A 179 0.12 -0.96 8.94
CA PHE A 179 -0.73 -1.13 10.11
C PHE A 179 -1.23 0.22 10.63
N ILE A 180 -0.32 1.18 10.83
CA ILE A 180 -0.63 2.54 11.29
C ILE A 180 -1.56 3.25 10.29
N TRP A 181 -1.23 3.25 9.00
CA TRP A 181 -2.04 3.89 7.95
C TRP A 181 -3.44 3.29 7.85
N ARG A 182 -3.59 1.98 8.00
CA ARG A 182 -4.93 1.35 7.99
C ARG A 182 -5.74 1.72 9.22
N LEU A 183 -5.13 1.77 10.40
CA LEU A 183 -5.81 2.21 11.62
C LEU A 183 -6.30 3.65 11.50
N THR A 184 -5.53 4.53 10.87
CA THR A 184 -5.90 5.94 10.67
C THR A 184 -6.83 6.17 9.47
N THR A 185 -7.14 5.14 8.66
CA THR A 185 -8.01 5.28 7.48
C THR A 185 -9.36 5.95 7.75
N PRO A 186 -10.11 5.64 8.84
CA PRO A 186 -11.37 6.32 9.12
C PRO A 186 -11.22 7.83 9.28
N LEU A 187 -10.11 8.29 9.88
CA LEU A 187 -9.80 9.72 10.04
C LEU A 187 -9.66 10.41 8.67
N TRP A 188 -8.91 9.82 7.75
CA TRP A 188 -8.69 10.39 6.40
C TRP A 188 -9.96 10.50 5.57
N LYS A 189 -10.99 9.71 5.88
CA LYS A 189 -12.29 9.75 5.20
C LYS A 189 -13.18 10.92 5.61
N ILE A 190 -12.99 11.47 6.81
CA ILE A 190 -13.79 12.58 7.32
C ILE A 190 -13.12 13.94 7.08
N VAL A 191 -11.82 13.96 6.80
CA VAL A 191 -11.07 15.17 6.52
C VAL A 191 -11.46 15.72 5.13
N ARG A 192 -11.76 17.03 5.05
CA ARG A 192 -12.16 17.68 3.79
C ARG A 192 -11.05 17.72 2.74
N TRP A 193 -9.80 17.92 3.18
CA TRP A 193 -8.61 18.10 2.35
C TRP A 193 -7.52 17.10 2.75
N PRO A 194 -7.76 15.78 2.57
CA PRO A 194 -6.89 14.77 3.16
C PRO A 194 -5.48 14.76 2.55
N VAL A 195 -5.34 14.95 1.23
CA VAL A 195 -4.03 14.93 0.55
C VAL A 195 -3.17 16.14 0.92
N PRO A 196 -3.66 17.38 0.87
CA PRO A 196 -2.90 18.54 1.35
C PRO A 196 -2.48 18.41 2.81
N LEU A 197 -3.37 17.97 3.70
CA LEU A 197 -3.03 17.75 5.11
C LEU A 197 -1.93 16.70 5.27
N ALA A 198 -2.05 15.56 4.61
CA ALA A 198 -1.02 14.51 4.66
C ALA A 198 0.33 15.01 4.11
N LEU A 199 0.31 15.83 3.05
CA LEU A 199 1.53 16.43 2.50
C LEU A 199 2.16 17.44 3.45
N THR A 200 1.34 18.26 4.13
CA THR A 200 1.84 19.16 5.18
C THR A 200 2.50 18.36 6.31
N ILE A 201 1.89 17.26 6.76
CA ILE A 201 2.49 16.39 7.77
C ILE A 201 3.83 15.82 7.28
N ALA A 202 3.91 15.36 6.04
CA ALA A 202 5.16 14.84 5.47
C ALA A 202 6.26 15.91 5.40
N VAL A 203 5.92 17.14 5.02
CA VAL A 203 6.86 18.26 5.01
C VAL A 203 7.32 18.61 6.43
N LEU A 204 6.40 18.66 7.39
CA LEU A 204 6.77 18.93 8.78
C LEU A 204 7.67 17.83 9.34
N ALA A 205 7.39 16.55 9.03
CA ALA A 205 8.26 15.44 9.43
C ALA A 205 9.68 15.60 8.83
N SER A 206 9.81 15.96 7.56
CA SER A 206 11.11 16.09 6.89
C SER A 206 12.00 17.23 7.40
N ILE A 207 11.44 18.14 8.21
CA ILE A 207 12.17 19.24 8.85
C ILE A 207 12.28 19.11 10.37
N SER A 208 11.82 17.98 10.93
CA SER A 208 11.78 17.73 12.37
C SER A 208 12.68 16.56 12.73
N PRO A 209 13.94 16.78 13.12
CA PRO A 209 14.88 15.70 13.44
C PRO A 209 14.52 14.96 14.75
N ASP A 210 13.77 15.60 15.65
CA ASP A 210 13.42 15.06 16.97
C ASP A 210 12.36 13.96 16.96
N ILE A 211 11.84 13.56 15.78
CA ILE A 211 10.85 12.47 15.67
C ILE A 211 11.49 11.11 16.03
N GLY A 212 12.79 10.96 15.75
CA GLY A 212 13.54 9.76 16.07
C GLY A 212 13.19 8.53 15.20
N ASP A 213 13.83 7.41 15.51
CA ASP A 213 13.70 6.15 14.77
C ASP A 213 12.53 5.27 15.24
N ASP A 214 11.91 5.59 16.38
CA ASP A 214 10.82 4.80 16.95
C ASP A 214 9.64 4.66 15.97
N LEU A 215 9.21 3.41 15.77
CA LEU A 215 8.14 3.04 14.81
C LEU A 215 8.44 3.44 13.36
N ASP A 216 9.68 3.81 13.05
CA ASP A 216 10.09 4.39 11.76
C ASP A 216 9.16 5.57 11.36
N LEU A 217 8.78 6.39 12.36
CA LEU A 217 7.75 7.43 12.23
C LEU A 217 8.09 8.44 11.14
N GLN A 218 9.36 8.78 10.97
CA GLN A 218 9.81 9.62 9.86
C GLN A 218 9.29 9.07 8.53
N ARG A 219 9.51 7.79 8.28
CA ARG A 219 9.09 7.10 7.06
C ARG A 219 7.57 6.97 6.95
N VAL A 220 6.91 6.64 8.07
CA VAL A 220 5.45 6.56 8.15
C VAL A 220 4.81 7.89 7.76
N LEU A 221 5.32 9.01 8.26
CA LEU A 221 4.77 10.35 8.02
C LEU A 221 5.13 10.87 6.63
N GLN A 222 6.37 10.68 6.18
CA GLN A 222 6.81 11.16 4.87
C GLN A 222 6.15 10.41 3.70
N PHE A 223 5.83 9.11 3.86
CA PHE A 223 5.10 8.34 2.84
C PHE A 223 3.57 8.44 2.95
N LEU A 224 3.05 9.02 4.01
CA LEU A 224 1.60 9.15 4.27
C LEU A 224 0.82 9.75 3.08
N PRO A 225 1.30 10.79 2.36
CA PRO A 225 0.56 11.38 1.25
C PRO A 225 0.22 10.36 0.14
N PHE A 226 1.11 9.42 -0.14
CA PHE A 226 0.88 8.37 -1.14
C PHE A 226 -0.22 7.40 -0.73
N PHE A 227 -0.29 7.05 0.56
CA PHE A 227 -1.37 6.22 1.09
C PHE A 227 -2.72 6.96 0.99
N VAL A 228 -2.76 8.23 1.39
CA VAL A 228 -3.96 9.06 1.35
C VAL A 228 -4.42 9.32 -0.09
N ILE A 229 -3.50 9.52 -1.05
CA ILE A 229 -3.85 9.51 -2.48
C ILE A 229 -4.51 8.20 -2.85
N GLY A 230 -3.93 7.06 -2.46
CA GLY A 230 -4.51 5.74 -2.71
C GLY A 230 -5.95 5.61 -2.21
N LEU A 231 -6.27 6.15 -1.02
CA LEU A 231 -7.63 6.20 -0.49
C LEU A 231 -8.59 7.03 -1.39
N SER A 232 -8.08 8.06 -2.05
CA SER A 232 -8.87 9.00 -2.86
C SER A 232 -9.04 8.54 -4.32
N LEU A 233 -8.23 7.58 -4.79
CA LEU A 233 -8.28 7.11 -6.18
C LEU A 233 -9.54 6.30 -6.47
N LYS A 234 -10.05 6.48 -7.71
CA LYS A 234 -11.17 5.71 -8.27
C LYS A 234 -10.65 4.81 -9.40
N PRO A 235 -11.41 3.76 -9.79
CA PRO A 235 -11.04 2.88 -10.91
C PRO A 235 -10.77 3.64 -12.21
N GLU A 236 -11.47 4.75 -12.42
CA GLU A 236 -11.36 5.60 -13.63
C GLU A 236 -9.96 6.22 -13.76
N HIS A 237 -9.32 6.59 -12.63
CA HIS A 237 -7.97 7.15 -12.63
C HIS A 237 -6.95 6.13 -13.15
N PHE A 238 -7.07 4.86 -12.75
CA PHE A 238 -6.21 3.78 -13.28
C PHE A 238 -6.46 3.51 -14.77
N LYS A 239 -7.71 3.67 -15.25
CA LYS A 239 -8.01 3.58 -16.68
C LYS A 239 -7.39 4.75 -17.46
N LEU A 240 -7.37 5.96 -16.87
CA LEU A 240 -6.78 7.15 -17.47
C LEU A 240 -5.28 7.00 -17.70
N VAL A 241 -4.53 6.58 -16.66
CA VAL A 241 -3.07 6.41 -16.76
C VAL A 241 -2.66 5.29 -17.73
N ARG A 242 -3.54 4.34 -18.04
CA ARG A 242 -3.29 3.23 -18.95
C ARG A 242 -3.61 3.53 -20.43
N ARG A 243 -4.02 4.76 -20.76
CA ARG A 243 -4.28 5.17 -22.16
C ARG A 243 -3.00 5.15 -22.99
N LYS A 244 -3.14 4.91 -24.30
CA LYS A 244 -1.99 4.87 -25.24
C LYS A 244 -1.12 6.14 -25.14
N LYS A 245 -1.75 7.31 -25.03
CA LYS A 245 -1.03 8.59 -24.87
C LYS A 245 -0.14 8.60 -23.61
N ALA A 246 -0.64 8.12 -22.47
CA ALA A 246 0.14 8.04 -21.24
C ALA A 246 1.35 7.10 -21.39
N ARG A 247 1.19 5.96 -22.06
CA ARG A 247 2.32 5.04 -22.38
C ARG A 247 3.39 5.69 -23.25
N ILE A 248 2.98 6.43 -24.28
CA ILE A 248 3.92 7.13 -25.16
C ILE A 248 4.70 8.19 -24.36
N VAL A 249 4.00 8.99 -23.55
CA VAL A 249 4.62 10.03 -22.73
C VAL A 249 5.53 9.44 -21.63
N SER A 250 5.19 8.26 -21.09
CA SER A 250 5.99 7.64 -20.05
C SER A 250 7.40 7.24 -20.48
N VAL A 251 7.62 6.94 -21.77
CA VAL A 251 8.94 6.58 -22.30
C VAL A 251 9.96 7.71 -22.14
N PRO A 252 9.73 8.93 -22.69
CA PRO A 252 10.66 10.03 -22.48
C PRO A 252 10.74 10.46 -21.01
N VAL A 253 9.69 10.32 -20.20
CA VAL A 253 9.72 10.61 -18.77
C VAL A 253 10.67 9.65 -18.05
N PHE A 254 10.58 8.34 -18.26
CA PHE A 254 11.52 7.39 -17.66
C PHE A 254 12.95 7.59 -18.17
N ALA A 255 13.12 7.85 -19.45
CA ALA A 255 14.44 8.15 -20.02
C ALA A 255 15.05 9.41 -19.37
N GLY A 256 14.26 10.49 -19.24
CA GLY A 256 14.65 11.71 -18.56
C GLY A 256 14.97 11.50 -17.08
N ALA A 257 14.15 10.70 -16.38
CA ALA A 257 14.40 10.35 -14.98
C ALA A 257 15.71 9.56 -14.82
N LEU A 258 15.99 8.62 -15.71
CA LEU A 258 17.23 7.85 -15.68
C LEU A 258 18.46 8.71 -15.98
N VAL A 259 18.38 9.60 -16.98
CA VAL A 259 19.44 10.57 -17.28
C VAL A 259 19.67 11.52 -16.10
N PHE A 260 18.59 12.03 -15.50
CA PHE A 260 18.67 12.85 -14.31
C PHE A 260 19.30 12.07 -13.14
N ALA A 261 18.86 10.84 -12.89
CA ALA A 261 19.41 9.99 -11.84
C ALA A 261 20.90 9.69 -12.06
N TYR A 262 21.31 9.47 -13.30
CA TYR A 262 22.72 9.29 -13.66
C TYR A 262 23.55 10.57 -13.39
N TRP A 263 22.99 11.75 -13.68
CA TRP A 263 23.62 13.02 -13.34
C TRP A 263 23.66 13.26 -11.83
N ALA A 264 22.57 12.93 -11.12
CA ALA A 264 22.39 13.16 -9.70
C ALA A 264 23.18 12.19 -8.81
N ALA A 265 23.43 10.95 -9.28
CA ALA A 265 24.05 9.88 -8.50
C ALA A 265 25.33 10.31 -7.73
N PRO A 266 26.32 11.05 -8.32
CA PRO A 266 27.49 11.51 -7.56
C PRO A 266 27.26 12.81 -6.77
N ARG A 267 26.07 13.42 -6.81
CA ARG A 267 25.75 14.74 -6.26
C ARG A 267 24.71 14.75 -5.16
N MET A 268 23.92 13.68 -5.10
CA MET A 268 22.81 13.57 -4.14
C MET A 268 23.04 12.41 -3.20
N ASN A 269 22.77 12.62 -1.92
CA ASN A 269 22.73 11.53 -0.96
C ASN A 269 21.50 10.66 -1.26
N ALA A 270 21.72 9.36 -1.47
CA ALA A 270 20.65 8.39 -1.72
C ALA A 270 19.67 8.27 -0.53
N ALA A 271 20.05 8.68 0.66
CA ALA A 271 19.19 8.67 1.85
C ALA A 271 17.90 9.50 1.67
N TRP A 272 17.92 10.55 0.84
CA TRP A 272 16.69 11.29 0.49
C TRP A 272 15.57 10.42 -0.06
N PHE A 273 15.91 9.35 -0.78
CA PHE A 273 14.92 8.42 -1.36
C PHE A 273 14.36 7.43 -0.34
N TYR A 274 14.96 7.35 0.85
CA TYR A 274 14.47 6.46 1.91
C TYR A 274 13.34 7.07 2.72
N HIS A 275 13.21 8.40 2.70
CA HIS A 275 12.22 9.12 3.49
C HIS A 275 12.28 8.78 4.99
N ARG A 276 13.48 8.46 5.47
CA ARG A 276 13.72 8.02 6.84
C ARG A 276 14.20 9.17 7.74
N ASP A 277 14.97 10.06 7.16
CA ASP A 277 15.73 11.06 7.87
C ASP A 277 15.13 12.45 7.66
N ALA A 278 15.29 13.35 8.62
CA ALA A 278 15.06 14.78 8.44
C ALA A 278 16.26 15.42 7.70
N ALA A 279 16.05 16.61 7.14
CA ALA A 279 17.11 17.30 6.37
C ALA A 279 18.39 17.53 7.19
N GLN A 280 18.24 17.87 8.48
CA GLN A 280 19.35 18.15 9.39
C GLN A 280 20.19 16.89 9.66
N GLU A 281 19.57 15.70 9.71
CA GLU A 281 20.25 14.42 9.88
C GLU A 281 21.07 14.05 8.63
N LEU A 282 20.67 14.55 7.48
CA LEU A 282 21.41 14.43 6.22
C LEU A 282 22.44 15.55 6.01
N ALA A 283 22.78 16.30 7.08
CA ALA A 283 23.69 17.46 7.04
C ALA A 283 23.25 18.55 6.04
N ALA A 284 21.94 18.72 5.85
CA ALA A 284 21.35 19.68 4.94
C ALA A 284 20.57 20.77 5.71
N PRO A 285 20.41 21.98 5.15
CA PRO A 285 19.60 23.01 5.77
C PRO A 285 18.15 22.55 5.96
N TRP A 286 17.50 22.94 7.05
CA TRP A 286 16.13 22.51 7.40
C TRP A 286 15.11 22.75 6.27
N TRP A 287 15.19 23.89 5.57
CA TRP A 287 14.28 24.21 4.47
C TRP A 287 14.41 23.28 3.25
N SER A 288 15.59 22.65 3.10
CA SER A 288 15.80 21.69 2.01
C SER A 288 14.93 20.43 2.19
N GLY A 289 14.59 20.06 3.43
CA GLY A 289 13.64 19.01 3.72
C GLY A 289 12.29 19.25 3.06
N ALA A 290 11.74 20.46 3.23
CA ALA A 290 10.48 20.83 2.61
C ALA A 290 10.54 20.79 1.06
N VAL A 291 11.60 21.35 0.48
CA VAL A 291 11.79 21.36 -0.98
C VAL A 291 11.95 19.96 -1.53
N MET A 292 12.79 19.14 -0.91
CA MET A 292 13.02 17.75 -1.34
C MET A 292 11.78 16.90 -1.20
N THR A 293 11.03 17.00 -0.10
CA THR A 293 9.77 16.25 0.10
C THR A 293 8.77 16.60 -0.99
N LEU A 294 8.57 17.87 -1.31
CA LEU A 294 7.65 18.29 -2.37
C LEU A 294 8.12 17.85 -3.76
N ALA A 295 9.41 18.01 -4.06
CA ALA A 295 10.01 17.58 -5.33
C ALA A 295 9.91 16.06 -5.50
N MET A 296 10.27 15.29 -4.47
CA MET A 296 10.18 13.82 -4.48
C MET A 296 8.74 13.34 -4.58
N PHE A 297 7.81 13.98 -3.86
CA PHE A 297 6.39 13.66 -3.97
C PHE A 297 5.88 13.84 -5.40
N GLY A 298 6.16 14.96 -6.05
CA GLY A 298 5.76 15.22 -7.43
C GLY A 298 6.43 14.25 -8.42
N CYS A 299 7.74 14.05 -8.31
CA CYS A 299 8.50 13.12 -9.13
C CYS A 299 7.98 11.68 -9.00
N SER A 300 7.80 11.22 -7.77
CA SER A 300 7.28 9.89 -7.48
C SER A 300 5.90 9.66 -8.07
N LEU A 301 4.96 10.63 -7.96
CA LEU A 301 3.64 10.50 -8.56
C LEU A 301 3.69 10.36 -10.08
N VAL A 302 4.53 11.15 -10.74
CA VAL A 302 4.73 11.06 -12.19
C VAL A 302 5.30 9.70 -12.57
N LEU A 303 6.33 9.23 -11.89
CA LEU A 303 6.95 7.94 -12.17
C LEU A 303 6.02 6.75 -11.86
N VAL A 304 5.23 6.83 -10.78
CA VAL A 304 4.18 5.84 -10.47
C VAL A 304 3.11 5.80 -11.56
N ALA A 305 2.66 6.95 -12.05
CA ALA A 305 1.71 7.01 -13.16
C ALA A 305 2.30 6.40 -14.43
N CYS A 306 3.57 6.68 -14.73
CA CYS A 306 4.32 6.06 -15.82
C CYS A 306 4.45 4.54 -15.65
N PHE A 307 4.77 4.06 -14.46
CA PHE A 307 4.83 2.63 -14.13
C PHE A 307 3.46 1.97 -14.36
N PHE A 308 2.39 2.52 -13.81
CA PHE A 308 1.03 1.98 -13.99
C PHE A 308 0.57 1.99 -15.45
N ALA A 309 1.07 2.90 -16.30
CA ALA A 309 0.73 2.93 -17.71
C ALA A 309 1.15 1.65 -18.46
N TRP A 310 2.23 1.00 -18.03
CA TRP A 310 2.76 -0.22 -18.63
C TRP A 310 2.22 -1.52 -18.03
N ILE A 311 1.53 -1.45 -16.91
CA ILE A 311 0.98 -2.65 -16.25
C ILE A 311 -0.16 -3.24 -17.09
N PRO A 312 -0.06 -4.52 -17.51
CA PRO A 312 -1.13 -5.18 -18.23
C PRO A 312 -2.37 -5.38 -17.37
N GLY A 313 -3.55 -5.07 -17.90
CA GLY A 313 -4.83 -5.34 -17.22
C GLY A 313 -5.43 -6.69 -17.53
N ARG A 314 -4.74 -7.52 -18.33
CA ARG A 314 -5.14 -8.89 -18.67
C ARG A 314 -4.45 -9.89 -17.75
N THR A 315 -5.05 -11.05 -17.58
CA THR A 315 -4.41 -12.16 -16.88
C THR A 315 -3.19 -12.62 -17.69
N MET A 316 -2.06 -12.74 -17.01
CA MET A 316 -0.79 -13.20 -17.53
C MET A 316 -0.32 -14.40 -16.69
N TRP A 317 0.73 -15.10 -17.13
CA TRP A 317 1.35 -16.19 -16.38
C TRP A 317 1.77 -15.77 -14.95
N CYS A 318 2.22 -14.50 -14.79
CA CYS A 318 2.67 -13.95 -13.50
C CYS A 318 1.54 -13.38 -12.62
N THR A 319 0.30 -13.25 -13.13
CA THR A 319 -0.81 -12.64 -12.35
C THR A 319 -1.07 -13.41 -11.05
N ALA A 320 -0.98 -14.73 -11.08
CA ALA A 320 -1.15 -15.55 -9.88
C ALA A 320 -0.10 -15.28 -8.80
N LEU A 321 1.12 -14.88 -9.21
CA LEU A 321 2.22 -14.53 -8.31
C LEU A 321 1.97 -13.23 -7.55
N GLY A 322 1.11 -12.35 -8.08
CA GLY A 322 0.66 -11.14 -7.41
C GLY A 322 -0.03 -11.37 -6.06
N ALA A 323 -0.54 -12.59 -5.81
CA ALA A 323 -1.05 -13.00 -4.51
C ALA A 323 0.06 -13.30 -3.50
N GLY A 324 1.22 -13.74 -3.98
CA GLY A 324 2.38 -14.13 -3.18
C GLY A 324 3.38 -13.01 -2.91
N THR A 325 3.06 -11.76 -3.27
CA THR A 325 4.03 -10.65 -3.16
C THR A 325 4.48 -10.36 -1.72
N LEU A 326 3.65 -10.63 -0.71
CA LEU A 326 4.07 -10.51 0.68
C LEU A 326 5.17 -11.52 1.03
N TYR A 327 5.07 -12.74 0.50
CA TYR A 327 6.08 -13.79 0.68
C TYR A 327 7.39 -13.39 0.01
N GLY A 328 7.33 -12.97 -1.26
CA GLY A 328 8.48 -12.43 -1.97
C GLY A 328 9.09 -11.25 -1.22
N TYR A 329 8.26 -10.34 -0.68
CA TYR A 329 8.71 -9.16 0.04
C TYR A 329 9.49 -9.50 1.33
N LEU A 330 8.94 -10.34 2.19
CA LEU A 330 9.59 -10.64 3.47
C LEU A 330 10.74 -11.65 3.34
N LEU A 331 10.63 -12.62 2.45
CA LEU A 331 11.65 -13.67 2.35
C LEU A 331 12.91 -13.23 1.59
N HIS A 332 12.79 -12.36 0.56
CA HIS A 332 13.98 -11.92 -0.17
C HIS A 332 14.94 -11.09 0.69
N GLY A 333 14.43 -10.45 1.75
CA GLY A 333 15.25 -9.65 2.65
C GLY A 333 16.33 -10.45 3.38
N PHE A 334 16.06 -11.71 3.72
CA PHE A 334 17.09 -12.61 4.28
C PHE A 334 18.22 -12.83 3.29
N LEU A 335 17.91 -13.02 2.01
CA LEU A 335 18.93 -13.19 0.97
C LEU A 335 19.68 -11.89 0.69
N ALA A 336 18.96 -10.76 0.63
CA ALA A 336 19.57 -9.46 0.39
C ALA A 336 20.52 -9.03 1.52
N LYS A 337 20.19 -9.32 2.78
CA LYS A 337 21.09 -9.06 3.92
C LYS A 337 22.14 -10.13 4.07
N GLY A 338 21.79 -11.41 3.93
CA GLY A 338 22.75 -12.51 4.01
C GLY A 338 23.85 -12.39 2.97
N SER A 339 23.53 -11.99 1.75
CA SER A 339 24.54 -11.76 0.70
C SER A 339 25.59 -10.71 1.08
N ARG A 340 25.24 -9.75 1.95
CA ARG A 340 26.17 -8.76 2.49
C ARG A 340 26.95 -9.31 3.68
N PHE A 341 26.28 -9.92 4.64
CA PHE A 341 26.92 -10.51 5.81
C PHE A 341 27.94 -11.59 5.45
N TRP A 342 27.70 -12.34 4.37
CA TRP A 342 28.59 -13.37 3.86
C TRP A 342 29.51 -12.88 2.75
N ASN A 343 29.66 -11.58 2.55
CA ASN A 343 30.62 -10.94 1.65
C ASN A 343 30.52 -11.44 0.17
N TRP A 344 29.29 -11.79 -0.30
CA TRP A 344 29.11 -12.25 -1.69
C TRP A 344 29.50 -11.17 -2.70
N TYR A 345 29.45 -9.90 -2.31
CA TYR A 345 29.83 -8.78 -3.18
C TYR A 345 31.33 -8.52 -3.26
N ASP A 346 32.18 -9.21 -2.49
CA ASP A 346 33.64 -9.07 -2.59
C ASP A 346 34.20 -9.79 -3.83
N VAL A 347 33.35 -10.59 -4.47
CA VAL A 347 33.72 -11.30 -5.69
C VAL A 347 33.82 -10.36 -6.89
N HIS A 348 35.01 -10.17 -7.43
CA HIS A 348 35.32 -9.16 -8.45
C HIS A 348 34.42 -9.19 -9.68
N TRP A 349 34.04 -10.37 -10.19
CA TRP A 349 33.22 -10.47 -11.39
C TRP A 349 31.82 -9.84 -11.25
N ILE A 350 31.27 -9.77 -10.03
CA ILE A 350 29.95 -9.15 -9.75
C ILE A 350 29.94 -7.67 -10.11
N HIS A 351 31.10 -6.99 -9.97
CA HIS A 351 31.28 -5.58 -10.29
C HIS A 351 31.45 -5.32 -11.79
N THR A 352 31.59 -6.38 -12.61
CA THR A 352 31.60 -6.22 -14.06
C THR A 352 30.20 -5.95 -14.61
N PRO A 353 30.04 -5.33 -15.79
CA PRO A 353 28.71 -5.10 -16.39
C PRO A 353 27.89 -6.39 -16.55
N TRP A 354 28.52 -7.49 -16.94
CA TRP A 354 27.86 -8.79 -17.07
C TRP A 354 27.47 -9.39 -15.71
N GLY A 355 28.34 -9.26 -14.71
CA GLY A 355 28.05 -9.67 -13.34
C GLY A 355 26.84 -8.92 -12.77
N ALA A 356 26.77 -7.61 -12.96
CA ALA A 356 25.63 -6.79 -12.54
C ALA A 356 24.31 -7.21 -13.25
N VAL A 357 24.37 -7.55 -14.55
CA VAL A 357 23.20 -8.07 -15.29
C VAL A 357 22.77 -9.42 -14.73
N LEU A 358 23.69 -10.36 -14.55
CA LEU A 358 23.39 -11.68 -14.01
C LEU A 358 22.83 -11.61 -12.59
N LEU A 359 23.38 -10.75 -11.73
CA LEU A 359 22.87 -10.50 -10.39
C LEU A 359 21.44 -9.93 -10.43
N THR A 360 21.16 -9.00 -11.33
CA THR A 360 19.82 -8.43 -11.52
C THR A 360 18.81 -9.51 -11.93
N LEU A 361 19.18 -10.37 -12.89
CA LEU A 361 18.33 -11.48 -13.34
C LEU A 361 18.13 -12.51 -12.22
N ALA A 362 19.18 -12.83 -11.48
CA ALA A 362 19.11 -13.73 -10.33
C ALA A 362 18.15 -13.18 -9.25
N ALA A 363 18.25 -11.90 -8.89
CA ALA A 363 17.36 -11.26 -7.91
C ALA A 363 15.90 -11.31 -8.37
N GLY A 364 15.62 -11.00 -9.64
CA GLY A 364 14.28 -11.10 -10.22
C GLY A 364 13.74 -12.52 -10.25
N THR A 365 14.59 -13.51 -10.57
CA THR A 365 14.21 -14.93 -10.58
C THR A 365 13.92 -15.42 -9.15
N ILE A 366 14.79 -15.13 -8.21
CA ILE A 366 14.64 -15.54 -6.81
C ILE A 366 13.33 -15.00 -6.24
N VAL A 367 13.06 -13.70 -6.37
CA VAL A 367 11.81 -13.13 -5.83
C VAL A 367 10.58 -13.70 -6.54
N THR A 368 10.67 -14.02 -7.82
CA THR A 368 9.62 -14.70 -8.56
C THR A 368 9.32 -16.09 -7.97
N LEU A 369 10.37 -16.87 -7.70
CA LEU A 369 10.26 -18.18 -7.04
C LEU A 369 9.65 -18.05 -5.62
N LEU A 370 10.05 -17.05 -4.85
CA LEU A 370 9.50 -16.78 -3.52
C LEU A 370 8.01 -16.40 -3.55
N CYS A 371 7.49 -15.88 -4.67
CA CYS A 371 6.07 -15.61 -4.85
C CYS A 371 5.23 -16.85 -5.25
N THR A 372 5.84 -18.02 -5.46
CA THR A 372 5.14 -19.21 -5.98
C THR A 372 4.27 -19.92 -4.95
N PRO A 373 3.23 -20.67 -5.37
CA PRO A 373 2.34 -21.39 -4.47
C PRO A 373 3.02 -22.37 -3.50
N PRO A 374 4.09 -23.11 -3.86
CA PRO A 374 4.80 -23.96 -2.91
C PRO A 374 5.35 -23.17 -1.71
N VAL A 375 6.01 -22.03 -1.97
CA VAL A 375 6.56 -21.16 -0.92
C VAL A 375 5.42 -20.55 -0.09
N GLN A 376 4.32 -20.12 -0.72
CA GLN A 376 3.15 -19.64 0.00
C GLN A 376 2.58 -20.72 0.94
N ARG A 377 2.50 -21.97 0.54
CA ARG A 377 2.02 -23.06 1.42
C ARG A 377 2.94 -23.28 2.61
N MET A 378 4.25 -23.27 2.37
CA MET A 378 5.29 -23.48 3.40
C MET A 378 5.26 -22.42 4.49
N PHE A 379 5.14 -21.14 4.11
CA PHE A 379 5.21 -20.01 5.03
C PHE A 379 3.85 -19.42 5.41
N ARG A 380 2.73 -20.08 5.02
CA ARG A 380 1.38 -19.58 5.28
C ARG A 380 1.08 -19.38 6.76
N TRP A 381 1.61 -20.23 7.62
CA TRP A 381 1.44 -20.15 9.06
C TRP A 381 1.99 -18.84 9.63
N ALA A 382 3.06 -18.30 9.07
CA ALA A 382 3.70 -17.06 9.51
C ALA A 382 3.04 -15.81 8.87
N MET A 383 2.60 -15.90 7.62
CA MET A 383 2.12 -14.75 6.85
C MET A 383 0.59 -14.57 6.90
N GLU A 384 -0.16 -15.67 7.12
CA GLU A 384 -1.62 -15.68 7.16
C GLU A 384 -2.13 -16.54 8.33
N PRO A 385 -1.71 -16.29 9.59
CA PRO A 385 -2.10 -17.10 10.74
C PRO A 385 -3.61 -16.96 10.98
N LYS A 386 -4.29 -18.09 11.16
CA LYS A 386 -5.75 -18.10 11.37
C LYS A 386 -6.17 -17.55 12.74
N MET A 387 -5.37 -17.75 13.78
CA MET A 387 -5.52 -17.28 15.18
C MET A 387 -6.97 -17.23 15.71
N THR A 388 -7.81 -18.20 15.34
CA THR A 388 -9.23 -18.26 15.75
C THR A 388 -9.39 -18.34 17.26
N TRP A 389 -8.38 -18.87 17.96
CA TRP A 389 -8.32 -18.98 19.42
C TRP A 389 -8.13 -17.62 20.12
N ALA A 390 -7.49 -16.63 19.44
CA ALA A 390 -7.18 -15.33 20.03
C ALA A 390 -8.36 -14.34 20.02
N PHE A 391 -9.42 -14.66 19.27
CA PHE A 391 -10.54 -13.73 19.09
C PHE A 391 -11.84 -14.29 19.69
N LYS A 392 -12.59 -13.43 20.39
CA LYS A 392 -13.91 -13.77 20.93
C LYS A 392 -14.85 -14.15 19.78
N LYS A 393 -15.50 -15.32 19.88
CA LYS A 393 -16.56 -15.75 18.95
C LYS A 393 -17.70 -14.72 18.93
N ASP A 394 -18.29 -14.50 17.78
CA ASP A 394 -19.40 -13.56 17.64
C ASP A 394 -20.71 -14.27 18.00
N PRO A 395 -21.38 -13.91 19.11
CA PRO A 395 -22.61 -14.60 19.54
C PRO A 395 -23.76 -14.44 18.52
N VAL A 396 -23.74 -13.34 17.73
CA VAL A 396 -24.75 -13.09 16.69
C VAL A 396 -24.50 -13.92 15.44
N GLY A 397 -23.24 -14.25 15.12
CA GLY A 397 -22.89 -15.12 13.98
C GLY A 397 -23.32 -16.58 14.22
N MET A 398 -23.20 -17.06 15.46
CA MET A 398 -23.62 -18.42 15.83
C MET A 398 -25.15 -18.62 15.80
N ALA A 399 -25.93 -17.57 16.01
CA ALA A 399 -27.38 -17.63 15.91
C ALA A 399 -27.86 -17.75 14.43
N ARG A 400 -27.10 -17.19 13.46
CA ARG A 400 -27.40 -17.26 12.03
C ARG A 400 -26.99 -18.58 11.36
N GLU A 401 -26.06 -19.34 11.95
CA GLU A 401 -25.67 -20.67 11.45
C GLU A 401 -26.59 -21.79 11.98
N ARG A 402 -27.46 -21.49 12.98
CA ARG A 402 -28.40 -22.46 13.58
C ARG A 402 -29.85 -22.32 13.06
N THR A 403 -30.12 -21.33 12.22
CA THR A 403 -31.38 -21.13 11.49
C THR A 403 -31.18 -21.35 10.00
#